data_e6d67c30ae3ab10c391b19c3cd429bcd
#
_entry.id   e6d67c30ae3ab10c391b19c3cd429bcd
#
_cell.length_a   1.000
_cell.length_b   1.000
_cell.length_c   1.000
_cell.angle_alpha   90.00
_cell.angle_beta   90.00
_cell.angle_gamma   90.00
#
_symmetry.space_group_name_H-M   'P 1'
#
loop_
_entity.id
_entity.type
_entity.pdbx_description
1 polymer ?
#
loop_
_entity_poly.entity_id
_entity_poly.type
_entity_poly.pdbx_seq_one_letter_code
_entity_poly.pdbx_strand_id
1 'polypeptide(L)'
;MCSKKRAFAESLVQENPVSANRRNINMKVDLITGFLGVGKTTFIRRYLEYLEKHGQKAAVIENEFGSVDIDSQLLQDTGCAISSLAGECMCCTGKDTFRHMLMDAAEEGVDRVLVEPSGIYDVDEFFDVMLREPVKSHCEIGSILTLVDTCMDAAITDESRYLVFAQLLAAGTVIMSKTQLFDESRVQITIGQMNALIREHGGSRVLGSDVVVKDWDSFTDKDFEMFMASGYHLVDHEKEFIDHGDVFQSRMLASRCVDEKDLRERIGDLMTNSRYGIVMRLKGHIRSLENVWYEVNCSPDVCSLRPCNVRRGVFVVIGQQLNEKAIAEEAFIPRKTVQ
;
A
#
# COMPACT_ATOMS: atom_id res chain seq x y z
N MET A 1 -22.76 -61.77 36.05
CA MET A 1 -21.57 -60.93 36.12
C MET A 1 -21.58 -59.96 34.93
N CYS A 2 -22.42 -58.97 35.00
CA CYS A 2 -22.52 -57.95 33.97
C CYS A 2 -23.28 -56.76 34.53
N SER A 3 -22.67 -55.87 35.32
CA SER A 3 -23.29 -54.63 35.75
C SER A 3 -22.36 -53.70 36.55
N LYS A 4 -21.10 -53.50 36.09
CA LYS A 4 -20.23 -52.48 36.72
C LYS A 4 -19.33 -51.75 35.73
N LYS A 5 -19.73 -51.59 34.46
CA LYS A 5 -18.98 -50.80 33.46
C LYS A 5 -19.79 -49.66 32.80
N ARG A 6 -20.88 -49.20 33.44
CA ARG A 6 -21.67 -48.13 32.85
C ARG A 6 -21.78 -46.84 33.68
N ALA A 7 -20.98 -46.72 34.76
CA ALA A 7 -21.06 -45.58 35.71
C ALA A 7 -19.79 -44.71 35.71
N PHE A 8 -18.89 -44.80 34.70
CA PHE A 8 -17.65 -44.01 34.68
C PHE A 8 -17.46 -43.14 33.40
N ALA A 9 -18.54 -42.96 32.63
CA ALA A 9 -18.49 -42.20 31.37
C ALA A 9 -19.39 -40.94 31.37
N GLU A 10 -20.02 -40.61 32.51
CA GLU A 10 -20.99 -39.48 32.55
C GLU A 10 -20.55 -38.27 33.41
N SER A 11 -19.28 -38.15 33.78
CA SER A 11 -18.85 -37.08 34.69
C SER A 11 -17.66 -36.24 34.20
N LEU A 12 -17.49 -36.03 32.90
CA LEU A 12 -16.48 -35.06 32.36
C LEU A 12 -16.97 -34.40 31.07
N VAL A 13 -18.16 -33.82 31.07
CA VAL A 13 -18.50 -32.73 30.12
C VAL A 13 -19.20 -31.66 30.95
N GLN A 14 -18.43 -30.91 31.71
CA GLN A 14 -18.84 -29.56 32.07
C GLN A 14 -18.46 -28.67 30.90
N GLU A 15 -19.41 -28.49 30.02
CA GLU A 15 -19.39 -27.39 29.03
C GLU A 15 -19.33 -26.08 29.79
N ASN A 16 -18.20 -25.38 29.64
CA ASN A 16 -18.09 -23.98 30.04
C ASN A 16 -19.02 -23.15 29.14
N PRO A 17 -20.05 -22.44 29.69
CA PRO A 17 -20.92 -21.61 28.88
C PRO A 17 -20.28 -20.22 28.67
N VAL A 18 -19.16 -20.13 27.95
CA VAL A 18 -18.51 -18.85 27.59
C VAL A 18 -18.33 -18.74 26.07
N SER A 19 -19.26 -19.25 25.29
CA SER A 19 -19.19 -19.07 23.84
C SER A 19 -20.55 -18.85 23.15
N ALA A 20 -21.54 -18.34 23.86
CA ALA A 20 -22.85 -18.07 23.28
C ALA A 20 -23.13 -16.56 23.27
N ASN A 21 -22.40 -15.78 22.50
CA ASN A 21 -22.87 -14.54 21.85
C ASN A 21 -21.78 -13.91 20.93
N ARG A 22 -21.08 -14.68 20.12
CA ARG A 22 -20.40 -14.09 18.97
C ARG A 22 -21.48 -13.81 17.92
N ARG A 23 -21.84 -12.53 17.79
CA ARG A 23 -22.51 -12.04 16.58
C ARG A 23 -21.65 -12.51 15.41
N ASN A 24 -22.29 -13.16 14.42
CA ASN A 24 -21.67 -13.49 13.14
C ASN A 24 -21.42 -12.17 12.37
N ILE A 25 -20.54 -11.32 12.88
CA ILE A 25 -20.06 -10.14 12.17
C ILE A 25 -18.78 -10.59 11.50
N ASN A 26 -18.85 -10.91 10.21
CA ASN A 26 -17.67 -11.14 9.42
C ASN A 26 -16.82 -9.86 9.44
N MET A 27 -15.54 -9.98 9.78
CA MET A 27 -14.61 -8.88 9.77
C MET A 27 -14.53 -8.28 8.36
N LYS A 28 -14.65 -6.94 8.25
CA LYS A 28 -14.51 -6.25 6.97
C LYS A 28 -13.05 -6.06 6.61
N VAL A 29 -12.71 -6.27 5.35
CA VAL A 29 -11.35 -6.07 4.84
C VAL A 29 -11.41 -5.07 3.69
N ASP A 30 -10.83 -3.90 3.88
CA ASP A 30 -10.69 -2.88 2.84
C ASP A 30 -9.31 -2.94 2.21
N LEU A 31 -9.25 -2.86 0.89
CA LEU A 31 -8.01 -2.74 0.14
C LEU A 31 -7.77 -1.29 -0.26
N ILE A 32 -6.66 -0.72 0.20
CA ILE A 32 -6.24 0.64 -0.15
C ILE A 32 -5.11 0.54 -1.16
N THR A 33 -5.44 0.55 -2.43
CA THR A 33 -4.48 0.38 -3.52
C THR A 33 -4.17 1.70 -4.23
N GLY A 34 -3.25 1.64 -5.17
CA GLY A 34 -2.76 2.81 -5.92
C GLY A 34 -1.27 2.69 -6.19
N PHE A 35 -0.82 3.29 -7.27
CA PHE A 35 0.57 3.18 -7.72
C PHE A 35 1.58 3.75 -6.71
N LEU A 36 2.86 3.55 -6.97
CA LEU A 36 3.94 4.00 -6.08
C LEU A 36 3.89 5.52 -5.81
N GLY A 37 4.00 5.91 -4.54
CA GLY A 37 4.12 7.33 -4.17
C GLY A 37 2.81 8.11 -4.15
N VAL A 38 1.65 7.48 -4.38
CA VAL A 38 0.34 8.14 -4.42
C VAL A 38 -0.16 8.61 -3.05
N GLY A 39 0.41 8.13 -1.93
CA GLY A 39 0.04 8.56 -0.58
C GLY A 39 -0.84 7.58 0.20
N LYS A 40 -0.79 6.27 -0.10
CA LYS A 40 -1.59 5.24 0.57
C LYS A 40 -1.49 5.31 2.09
N THR A 41 -0.30 5.27 2.64
CA THR A 41 -0.05 5.34 4.09
C THR A 41 -0.64 6.61 4.73
N THR A 42 -0.54 7.76 4.04
CA THR A 42 -1.14 9.02 4.52
C THR A 42 -2.66 8.94 4.56
N PHE A 43 -3.29 8.33 3.57
CA PHE A 43 -4.74 8.12 3.53
C PHE A 43 -5.18 7.14 4.63
N ILE A 44 -4.49 6.01 4.77
CA ILE A 44 -4.78 4.99 5.78
C ILE A 44 -4.75 5.59 7.19
N ARG A 45 -3.77 6.42 7.51
CA ARG A 45 -3.70 7.10 8.82
C ARG A 45 -4.97 7.90 9.11
N ARG A 46 -5.46 8.69 8.15
CA ARG A 46 -6.71 9.45 8.31
C ARG A 46 -7.92 8.54 8.45
N TYR A 47 -7.93 7.43 7.73
CA TYR A 47 -9.00 6.47 7.80
C TYR A 47 -9.02 5.77 9.18
N LEU A 48 -7.86 5.43 9.73
CA LEU A 48 -7.73 4.89 11.09
C LEU A 48 -8.22 5.87 12.14
N GLU A 49 -7.81 7.14 12.07
CA GLU A 49 -8.28 8.21 12.97
C GLU A 49 -9.81 8.32 12.96
N TYR A 50 -10.43 8.19 11.78
CA TYR A 50 -11.89 8.14 11.66
C TYR A 50 -12.49 6.89 12.33
N LEU A 51 -11.96 5.69 12.06
CA LEU A 51 -12.45 4.44 12.62
C LEU A 51 -12.35 4.43 14.16
N GLU A 52 -11.23 4.85 14.71
CA GLU A 52 -11.00 4.96 16.14
C GLU A 52 -11.99 5.94 16.80
N LYS A 53 -12.17 7.13 16.21
CA LYS A 53 -13.15 8.12 16.67
C LYS A 53 -14.57 7.55 16.76
N HIS A 54 -14.91 6.58 15.90
CA HIS A 54 -16.23 5.93 15.86
C HIS A 54 -16.26 4.58 16.60
N GLY A 55 -15.22 4.29 17.39
CA GLY A 55 -15.17 3.12 18.27
C GLY A 55 -15.05 1.79 17.53
N GLN A 56 -14.60 1.78 16.29
CA GLN A 56 -14.30 0.56 15.53
C GLN A 56 -12.89 0.06 15.86
N LYS A 57 -12.75 -1.21 16.21
CA LYS A 57 -11.45 -1.84 16.37
C LYS A 57 -10.88 -2.14 14.99
N ALA A 58 -9.87 -1.38 14.59
CA ALA A 58 -9.22 -1.53 13.29
C ALA A 58 -7.81 -2.13 13.42
N ALA A 59 -7.34 -2.78 12.37
CA ALA A 59 -5.97 -3.20 12.19
C ALA A 59 -5.48 -2.87 10.78
N VAL A 60 -4.18 -2.76 10.60
CA VAL A 60 -3.53 -2.54 9.30
C VAL A 60 -2.64 -3.72 8.96
N ILE A 61 -2.74 -4.20 7.73
CA ILE A 61 -1.79 -5.14 7.14
C ILE A 61 -1.07 -4.41 6.02
N GLU A 62 0.22 -4.14 6.24
CA GLU A 62 1.08 -3.48 5.27
C GLU A 62 1.93 -4.49 4.51
N ASN A 63 2.05 -4.28 3.20
CA ASN A 63 3.02 -4.99 2.38
C ASN A 63 3.87 -3.98 1.61
N GLU A 64 5.08 -3.76 2.07
CA GLU A 64 6.04 -2.91 1.36
C GLU A 64 6.98 -3.74 0.49
N PHE A 65 7.11 -3.35 -0.78
CA PHE A 65 8.09 -3.94 -1.69
C PHE A 65 9.49 -3.45 -1.32
N GLY A 66 10.18 -4.23 -0.47
CA GLY A 66 11.51 -3.92 0.03
C GLY A 66 11.72 -4.43 1.46
N SER A 67 12.97 -4.56 1.89
CA SER A 67 13.35 -5.18 3.17
C SER A 67 13.33 -4.22 4.38
N VAL A 68 12.85 -2.98 4.24
CA VAL A 68 12.86 -1.97 5.31
C VAL A 68 11.47 -1.38 5.48
N ASP A 69 10.90 -1.68 6.62
CA ASP A 69 9.66 -1.12 7.10
C ASP A 69 9.86 0.35 7.55
N ILE A 70 9.57 1.28 6.65
CA ILE A 70 9.67 2.72 6.92
C ILE A 70 8.27 3.30 7.19
N ASP A 71 7.22 2.70 6.61
CA ASP A 71 5.84 3.20 6.69
C ASP A 71 5.16 2.84 8.00
N SER A 72 5.42 1.68 8.59
CA SER A 72 4.83 1.31 9.88
C SER A 72 5.19 2.27 11.02
N GLN A 73 6.30 3.00 10.92
CA GLN A 73 6.62 4.06 11.88
C GLN A 73 5.63 5.24 11.83
N LEU A 74 5.06 5.54 10.66
CA LEU A 74 4.07 6.61 10.50
C LEU A 74 2.70 6.24 11.10
N LEU A 75 2.43 4.96 11.27
CA LEU A 75 1.17 4.44 11.81
C LEU A 75 1.25 4.08 13.30
N GLN A 76 2.45 3.97 13.89
CA GLN A 76 2.65 3.60 15.31
C GLN A 76 1.98 4.58 16.29
N ASP A 77 1.77 5.83 15.90
CA ASP A 77 1.13 6.84 16.75
C ASP A 77 -0.40 6.65 16.85
N THR A 78 -1.00 5.78 16.05
CA THR A 78 -2.47 5.57 16.02
C THR A 78 -2.98 4.58 17.06
N GLY A 79 -2.11 3.86 17.77
CA GLY A 79 -2.53 2.86 18.77
C GLY A 79 -3.20 1.60 18.20
N CYS A 80 -3.32 1.48 16.87
CA CYS A 80 -3.88 0.32 16.18
C CYS A 80 -2.85 -0.83 16.09
N ALA A 81 -3.34 -2.06 15.99
CA ALA A 81 -2.49 -3.21 15.69
C ALA A 81 -1.99 -3.10 14.25
N ILE A 82 -0.67 -3.06 14.07
CA ILE A 82 -0.03 -3.02 12.77
C ILE A 82 0.73 -4.32 12.58
N SER A 83 0.47 -4.99 11.46
CA SER A 83 1.19 -6.19 11.04
C SER A 83 1.84 -5.93 9.69
N SER A 84 3.14 -6.15 9.59
CA SER A 84 3.92 -5.89 8.38
C SER A 84 4.42 -7.19 7.75
N LEU A 85 4.23 -7.31 6.42
CA LEU A 85 4.83 -8.35 5.57
C LEU A 85 6.18 -7.83 5.06
N ALA A 86 7.18 -7.79 5.94
CA ALA A 86 8.51 -7.30 5.56
C ALA A 86 9.27 -8.36 4.74
N GLY A 87 9.70 -7.99 3.54
CA GLY A 87 10.57 -8.81 2.69
C GLY A 87 9.89 -9.92 1.88
N GLU A 88 8.58 -10.11 2.04
CA GLU A 88 7.78 -11.04 1.24
C GLU A 88 6.77 -10.27 0.38
N CYS A 89 6.66 -10.61 -0.90
CA CYS A 89 5.63 -10.05 -1.75
C CYS A 89 4.31 -10.77 -1.50
N MET A 90 3.24 -10.04 -1.16
CA MET A 90 1.88 -10.59 -1.05
C MET A 90 1.42 -11.33 -2.31
N CYS A 91 2.01 -10.99 -3.45
CA CYS A 91 1.65 -11.58 -4.74
C CYS A 91 2.16 -13.01 -4.96
N CYS A 92 3.30 -13.42 -4.37
CA CYS A 92 3.91 -14.71 -4.68
C CYS A 92 4.05 -15.61 -3.46
N THR A 93 4.90 -15.22 -2.50
CA THR A 93 5.25 -16.03 -1.32
C THR A 93 4.45 -15.65 -0.08
N GLY A 94 3.94 -14.44 -0.03
CA GLY A 94 3.26 -13.86 1.12
C GLY A 94 1.75 -14.17 1.22
N LYS A 95 1.14 -14.89 0.26
CA LYS A 95 -0.31 -15.21 0.33
C LYS A 95 -0.69 -16.00 1.57
N ASP A 96 0.14 -16.97 1.97
CA ASP A 96 -0.13 -17.77 3.17
C ASP A 96 0.05 -16.93 4.43
N THR A 97 1.08 -16.09 4.48
CA THR A 97 1.30 -15.15 5.58
C THR A 97 0.16 -14.15 5.69
N PHE A 98 -0.28 -13.57 4.56
CA PHE A 98 -1.43 -12.66 4.52
C PHE A 98 -2.72 -13.34 5.00
N ARG A 99 -2.97 -14.59 4.60
CA ARG A 99 -4.09 -15.40 5.09
C ARG A 99 -4.04 -15.57 6.61
N HIS A 100 -2.88 -15.92 7.19
CA HIS A 100 -2.71 -16.06 8.63
C HIS A 100 -2.98 -14.75 9.36
N MET A 101 -2.43 -13.63 8.88
CA MET A 101 -2.67 -12.31 9.48
C MET A 101 -4.15 -11.93 9.51
N LEU A 102 -4.90 -12.24 8.44
CA LEU A 102 -6.35 -12.02 8.41
C LEU A 102 -7.08 -12.89 9.42
N MET A 103 -6.67 -14.15 9.57
CA MET A 103 -7.28 -15.07 10.55
C MET A 103 -6.99 -14.66 11.97
N ASP A 104 -5.75 -14.26 12.28
CA ASP A 104 -5.33 -13.74 13.59
C ASP A 104 -6.16 -12.50 13.97
N ALA A 105 -6.30 -11.54 13.03
CA ALA A 105 -7.12 -10.34 13.24
C ALA A 105 -8.60 -10.68 13.52
N ALA A 106 -9.14 -11.67 12.80
CA ALA A 106 -10.51 -12.11 13.01
C ALA A 106 -10.69 -12.79 14.39
N GLU A 107 -9.73 -13.60 14.84
CA GLU A 107 -9.72 -14.22 16.17
C GLU A 107 -9.59 -13.19 17.28
N GLU A 108 -8.83 -12.12 17.06
CA GLU A 108 -8.70 -10.99 17.99
C GLU A 108 -9.96 -10.12 18.06
N GLY A 109 -10.95 -10.37 17.20
CA GLY A 109 -12.19 -9.62 17.14
C GLY A 109 -12.00 -8.19 16.63
N VAL A 110 -11.17 -8.01 15.60
CA VAL A 110 -11.05 -6.78 14.82
C VAL A 110 -12.31 -6.59 14.00
N ASP A 111 -12.86 -5.38 13.95
CA ASP A 111 -14.06 -5.06 13.18
C ASP A 111 -13.70 -4.83 11.69
N ARG A 112 -12.56 -4.20 11.44
CA ARG A 112 -12.11 -3.82 10.10
C ARG A 112 -10.59 -3.88 9.96
N VAL A 113 -10.13 -4.49 8.87
CA VAL A 113 -8.72 -4.51 8.47
C VAL A 113 -8.54 -3.61 7.25
N LEU A 114 -7.56 -2.71 7.30
CA LEU A 114 -7.11 -1.93 6.17
C LEU A 114 -5.85 -2.60 5.59
N VAL A 115 -5.88 -3.01 4.34
CA VAL A 115 -4.76 -3.64 3.66
C VAL A 115 -4.07 -2.60 2.78
N GLU A 116 -2.81 -2.32 3.06
CA GLU A 116 -1.94 -1.52 2.20
C GLU A 116 -0.98 -2.43 1.42
N PRO A 117 -1.29 -2.78 0.18
CA PRO A 117 -0.35 -3.53 -0.65
C PRO A 117 0.74 -2.61 -1.19
N SER A 118 1.80 -3.20 -1.75
CA SER A 118 2.78 -2.44 -2.51
C SER A 118 2.11 -1.71 -3.69
N GLY A 119 2.72 -0.61 -4.15
CA GLY A 119 2.17 0.15 -5.28
C GLY A 119 2.18 -0.58 -6.63
N ILE A 120 2.83 -1.74 -6.69
CA ILE A 120 2.90 -2.62 -7.87
C ILE A 120 2.11 -3.93 -7.65
N TYR A 121 1.15 -3.92 -6.71
CA TYR A 121 0.34 -5.08 -6.38
C TYR A 121 -0.78 -5.32 -7.39
N ASP A 122 -0.91 -6.58 -7.82
CA ASP A 122 -2.03 -7.03 -8.63
C ASP A 122 -3.24 -7.33 -7.74
N VAL A 123 -4.35 -6.63 -7.99
CA VAL A 123 -5.58 -6.75 -7.20
C VAL A 123 -6.20 -8.15 -7.27
N ASP A 124 -5.97 -8.90 -8.34
CA ASP A 124 -6.45 -10.27 -8.47
C ASP A 124 -5.90 -11.20 -7.37
N GLU A 125 -4.69 -10.91 -6.89
CA GLU A 125 -4.09 -11.66 -5.79
C GLU A 125 -4.84 -11.46 -4.46
N PHE A 126 -5.42 -10.28 -4.26
CA PHE A 126 -6.29 -10.01 -3.11
C PHE A 126 -7.57 -10.86 -3.18
N PHE A 127 -8.23 -10.88 -4.34
CA PHE A 127 -9.42 -11.72 -4.54
C PHE A 127 -9.11 -13.21 -4.37
N ASP A 128 -7.95 -13.67 -4.83
CA ASP A 128 -7.50 -15.05 -4.66
C ASP A 128 -7.44 -15.49 -3.19
N VAL A 129 -7.05 -14.59 -2.28
CA VAL A 129 -7.02 -14.88 -0.84
C VAL A 129 -8.39 -14.72 -0.21
N MET A 130 -9.09 -13.63 -0.48
CA MET A 130 -10.37 -13.30 0.16
C MET A 130 -11.50 -14.27 -0.19
N LEU A 131 -11.49 -14.83 -1.40
CA LEU A 131 -12.56 -15.70 -1.88
C LEU A 131 -12.33 -17.19 -1.58
N ARG A 132 -11.24 -17.55 -0.89
CA ARG A 132 -10.90 -18.94 -0.51
C ARG A 132 -11.05 -19.17 0.99
N GLU A 133 -11.38 -20.41 1.35
CA GLU A 133 -11.40 -20.85 2.75
C GLU A 133 -9.96 -20.90 3.34
N PRO A 134 -9.80 -20.62 4.63
CA PRO A 134 -10.83 -20.27 5.64
C PRO A 134 -11.23 -18.78 5.64
N VAL A 135 -10.55 -17.90 4.93
CA VAL A 135 -10.74 -16.43 4.96
C VAL A 135 -12.19 -16.08 4.61
N LYS A 136 -12.73 -16.66 3.55
CA LYS A 136 -14.11 -16.42 3.07
C LYS A 136 -15.18 -16.61 4.13
N SER A 137 -14.97 -17.54 5.08
CA SER A 137 -15.95 -17.81 6.15
C SER A 137 -15.85 -16.84 7.32
N HIS A 138 -14.76 -16.07 7.46
CA HIS A 138 -14.49 -15.20 8.61
C HIS A 138 -14.41 -13.73 8.22
N CYS A 139 -14.08 -13.46 6.97
CA CYS A 139 -13.85 -12.13 6.45
C CYS A 139 -14.77 -11.82 5.28
N GLU A 140 -15.12 -10.55 5.13
CA GLU A 140 -15.89 -10.04 4.00
C GLU A 140 -15.14 -8.87 3.37
N ILE A 141 -15.06 -8.84 2.04
CA ILE A 141 -14.50 -7.68 1.35
C ILE A 141 -15.40 -6.48 1.63
N GLY A 142 -14.82 -5.45 2.22
CA GLY A 142 -15.50 -4.18 2.47
C GLY A 142 -15.47 -3.30 1.22
N SER A 143 -14.44 -2.46 1.12
CA SER A 143 -14.26 -1.55 -0.01
C SER A 143 -12.88 -1.69 -0.62
N ILE A 144 -12.80 -1.53 -1.95
CA ILE A 144 -11.53 -1.33 -2.66
C ILE A 144 -11.45 0.14 -3.04
N LEU A 145 -10.48 0.84 -2.44
CA LEU A 145 -10.23 2.26 -2.67
C LEU A 145 -8.93 2.40 -3.45
N THR A 146 -9.03 2.93 -4.67
CA THR A 146 -7.85 3.14 -5.52
C THR A 146 -7.44 4.60 -5.50
N LEU A 147 -6.23 4.87 -4.99
CA LEU A 147 -5.67 6.21 -4.97
C LEU A 147 -4.94 6.50 -6.28
N VAL A 148 -5.19 7.65 -6.88
CA VAL A 148 -4.55 8.08 -8.14
C VAL A 148 -3.93 9.45 -7.97
N ASP A 149 -2.67 9.58 -8.34
CA ASP A 149 -1.97 10.87 -8.37
C ASP A 149 -2.55 11.77 -9.45
N THR A 150 -2.86 13.02 -9.11
CA THR A 150 -3.35 14.02 -10.08
C THR A 150 -2.32 14.27 -11.20
N CYS A 151 -1.04 14.01 -10.96
CA CYS A 151 0.02 14.08 -11.96
C CYS A 151 0.43 12.71 -12.51
N MET A 152 -0.51 11.75 -12.61
CA MET A 152 -0.20 10.44 -13.18
C MET A 152 0.41 10.59 -14.57
N ASP A 153 1.67 10.17 -14.73
CA ASP A 153 2.35 10.21 -16.01
C ASP A 153 1.86 9.06 -16.90
N ALA A 154 1.51 9.40 -18.14
CA ALA A 154 1.17 8.41 -19.17
C ALA A 154 2.40 7.62 -19.66
N ALA A 155 3.63 8.04 -19.31
CA ALA A 155 4.89 7.42 -19.74
C ALA A 155 5.33 6.24 -18.85
N ILE A 156 4.44 5.70 -18.00
CA ILE A 156 4.70 4.47 -17.26
C ILE A 156 4.77 3.27 -18.22
N THR A 157 5.55 2.26 -17.87
CA THR A 157 5.72 1.06 -18.70
C THR A 157 4.41 0.28 -18.88
N ASP A 158 4.35 -0.59 -19.87
CA ASP A 158 3.13 -1.36 -20.16
C ASP A 158 2.69 -2.21 -18.97
N GLU A 159 3.62 -2.81 -18.23
CA GLU A 159 3.32 -3.58 -17.03
C GLU A 159 2.75 -2.70 -15.91
N SER A 160 3.29 -1.50 -15.73
CA SER A 160 2.75 -0.52 -14.77
C SER A 160 1.35 -0.07 -15.17
N ARG A 161 1.10 0.10 -16.47
CA ARG A 161 -0.23 0.47 -17.03
C ARG A 161 -1.26 -0.61 -16.75
N TYR A 162 -0.90 -1.89 -16.95
CA TYR A 162 -1.78 -3.01 -16.61
C TYR A 162 -2.14 -3.03 -15.11
N LEU A 163 -1.18 -2.85 -14.22
CA LEU A 163 -1.47 -2.82 -12.78
C LEU A 163 -2.41 -1.68 -12.39
N VAL A 164 -2.18 -0.48 -12.93
CA VAL A 164 -3.09 0.67 -12.70
C VAL A 164 -4.48 0.37 -13.27
N PHE A 165 -4.57 -0.22 -14.45
CA PHE A 165 -5.83 -0.64 -15.06
C PHE A 165 -6.58 -1.63 -14.16
N ALA A 166 -5.95 -2.70 -13.69
CA ALA A 166 -6.58 -3.69 -12.80
C ALA A 166 -7.07 -3.05 -11.49
N GLN A 167 -6.28 -2.16 -10.90
CA GLN A 167 -6.64 -1.40 -9.71
C GLN A 167 -7.86 -0.49 -9.96
N LEU A 168 -7.90 0.22 -11.09
CA LEU A 168 -9.04 1.07 -11.46
C LEU A 168 -10.30 0.26 -11.71
N LEU A 169 -10.20 -0.92 -12.32
CA LEU A 169 -11.37 -1.77 -12.57
C LEU A 169 -12.00 -2.29 -11.28
N ALA A 170 -11.19 -2.72 -10.31
CA ALA A 170 -11.67 -3.30 -9.06
C ALA A 170 -12.20 -2.25 -8.07
N ALA A 171 -11.81 -1.00 -8.21
CA ALA A 171 -12.13 0.06 -7.25
C ALA A 171 -13.64 0.30 -7.10
N GLY A 172 -14.17 0.30 -5.88
CA GLY A 172 -15.49 0.85 -5.57
C GLY A 172 -15.48 2.38 -5.68
N THR A 173 -14.40 3.01 -5.25
CA THR A 173 -14.17 4.47 -5.39
C THR A 173 -12.71 4.73 -5.77
N VAL A 174 -12.53 5.65 -6.70
CA VAL A 174 -11.22 6.22 -7.04
C VAL A 174 -11.05 7.55 -6.33
N ILE A 175 -9.94 7.72 -5.62
CA ILE A 175 -9.68 8.92 -4.83
C ILE A 175 -8.45 9.63 -5.41
N MET A 176 -8.64 10.83 -5.91
CA MET A 176 -7.54 11.64 -6.42
C MET A 176 -6.66 12.14 -5.27
N SER A 177 -5.36 12.00 -5.42
CA SER A 177 -4.38 12.55 -4.48
C SER A 177 -3.68 13.78 -5.04
N LYS A 178 -3.12 14.61 -4.13
CA LYS A 178 -2.37 15.83 -4.48
C LYS A 178 -3.19 16.86 -5.26
N THR A 179 -4.51 16.82 -5.17
CA THR A 179 -5.42 17.74 -5.88
C THR A 179 -5.15 19.21 -5.56
N GLN A 180 -4.65 19.51 -4.36
CA GLN A 180 -4.29 20.86 -3.92
C GLN A 180 -3.06 21.46 -4.64
N LEU A 181 -2.30 20.63 -5.37
CA LEU A 181 -1.11 21.07 -6.11
C LEU A 181 -1.39 21.43 -7.56
N PHE A 182 -2.61 21.14 -8.06
CA PHE A 182 -2.95 21.23 -9.47
C PHE A 182 -4.30 21.92 -9.67
N ASP A 183 -4.50 22.48 -10.84
CA ASP A 183 -5.77 23.06 -11.25
C ASP A 183 -6.78 22.00 -11.71
N GLU A 184 -8.04 22.41 -11.87
CA GLU A 184 -9.13 21.53 -12.30
C GLU A 184 -8.87 20.92 -13.67
N SER A 185 -8.19 21.64 -14.58
CA SER A 185 -7.89 21.17 -15.93
C SER A 185 -6.97 19.94 -15.88
N ARG A 186 -5.97 19.95 -15.00
CA ARG A 186 -5.08 18.79 -14.80
C ARG A 186 -5.83 17.59 -14.25
N VAL A 187 -6.73 17.80 -13.30
CA VAL A 187 -7.59 16.74 -12.75
C VAL A 187 -8.41 16.08 -13.88
N GLN A 188 -9.04 16.87 -14.73
CA GLN A 188 -9.86 16.35 -15.84
C GLN A 188 -9.01 15.61 -16.89
N ILE A 189 -7.80 16.06 -17.17
CA ILE A 189 -6.85 15.35 -18.03
C ILE A 189 -6.54 13.98 -17.44
N THR A 190 -6.24 13.89 -16.15
CA THR A 190 -5.92 12.62 -15.48
C THR A 190 -7.11 11.66 -15.48
N ILE A 191 -8.34 12.14 -15.22
CA ILE A 191 -9.55 11.32 -15.36
C ILE A 191 -9.71 10.81 -16.80
N GLY A 192 -9.43 11.66 -17.78
CA GLY A 192 -9.41 11.28 -19.19
C GLY A 192 -8.38 10.20 -19.51
N GLN A 193 -7.17 10.30 -18.94
CA GLN A 193 -6.09 9.30 -19.09
C GLN A 193 -6.48 7.95 -18.46
N MET A 194 -7.08 7.95 -17.24
CA MET A 194 -7.59 6.73 -16.61
C MET A 194 -8.65 6.05 -17.48
N ASN A 195 -9.60 6.80 -18.00
CA ASN A 195 -10.64 6.27 -18.89
C ASN A 195 -10.06 5.77 -20.23
N ALA A 196 -9.01 6.40 -20.75
CA ALA A 196 -8.31 5.92 -21.93
C ALA A 196 -7.61 4.59 -21.64
N LEU A 197 -6.91 4.48 -20.51
CA LEU A 197 -6.23 3.28 -20.06
C LEU A 197 -7.20 2.09 -19.92
N ILE A 198 -8.36 2.31 -19.31
CA ILE A 198 -9.40 1.29 -19.19
C ILE A 198 -9.84 0.77 -20.57
N ARG A 199 -10.09 1.67 -21.52
CA ARG A 199 -10.49 1.28 -22.88
C ARG A 199 -9.39 0.56 -23.66
N GLU A 200 -8.15 0.99 -23.53
CA GLU A 200 -6.99 0.37 -24.18
C GLU A 200 -6.80 -1.10 -23.79
N HIS A 201 -7.11 -1.44 -22.53
CA HIS A 201 -7.07 -2.82 -22.04
C HIS A 201 -8.43 -3.55 -22.15
N GLY A 202 -9.35 -3.04 -22.96
CA GLY A 202 -10.64 -3.70 -23.23
C GLY A 202 -11.69 -3.56 -22.13
N GLY A 203 -11.44 -2.77 -21.10
CA GLY A 203 -12.42 -2.52 -20.03
C GLY A 203 -13.59 -1.63 -20.49
N SER A 204 -14.78 -1.91 -19.99
CA SER A 204 -16.01 -1.18 -20.31
C SER A 204 -16.37 -0.10 -19.26
N ARG A 205 -15.71 -0.10 -18.11
CA ARG A 205 -15.94 0.87 -17.03
C ARG A 205 -15.58 2.28 -17.48
N VAL A 206 -16.44 3.24 -17.10
CA VAL A 206 -16.19 4.67 -17.28
C VAL A 206 -16.19 5.34 -15.91
N LEU A 207 -15.05 5.87 -15.54
CA LEU A 207 -14.87 6.62 -14.29
C LEU A 207 -15.52 8.00 -14.41
N GLY A 208 -16.26 8.40 -13.37
CA GLY A 208 -16.96 9.68 -13.33
C GLY A 208 -17.43 10.01 -11.92
N SER A 209 -18.67 9.68 -11.56
CA SER A 209 -19.25 9.96 -10.24
C SER A 209 -18.62 9.16 -9.08
N ASP A 210 -17.89 8.11 -9.40
CA ASP A 210 -17.12 7.27 -8.49
C ASP A 210 -15.68 7.76 -8.30
N VAL A 211 -15.34 8.94 -8.86
CA VAL A 211 -14.06 9.62 -8.66
C VAL A 211 -14.22 10.75 -7.67
N VAL A 212 -13.52 10.67 -6.54
CA VAL A 212 -13.49 11.71 -5.52
C VAL A 212 -12.33 12.67 -5.80
N VAL A 213 -12.69 13.92 -6.11
CA VAL A 213 -11.75 15.02 -6.33
C VAL A 213 -11.90 16.00 -5.19
N LYS A 214 -11.06 15.84 -4.16
CA LYS A 214 -11.14 16.65 -2.95
C LYS A 214 -9.78 16.71 -2.27
N ASP A 215 -9.44 17.88 -1.71
CA ASP A 215 -8.27 17.96 -0.83
C ASP A 215 -8.51 17.09 0.42
N TRP A 216 -7.57 16.20 0.71
CA TRP A 216 -7.69 15.25 1.82
C TRP A 216 -7.74 15.93 3.19
N ASP A 217 -7.19 17.16 3.33
CA ASP A 217 -7.30 17.95 4.55
C ASP A 217 -8.74 18.42 4.82
N SER A 218 -9.59 18.39 3.79
CA SER A 218 -11.00 18.74 3.87
C SER A 218 -11.94 17.55 4.00
N PHE A 219 -11.44 16.31 4.12
CA PHE A 219 -12.28 15.14 4.34
C PHE A 219 -13.06 15.22 5.65
N THR A 220 -14.31 14.81 5.59
CA THR A 220 -15.24 14.79 6.71
C THR A 220 -15.64 13.36 7.04
N ASP A 221 -16.32 13.16 8.17
CA ASP A 221 -16.85 11.84 8.54
C ASP A 221 -17.74 11.24 7.44
N LYS A 222 -18.50 12.08 6.72
CA LYS A 222 -19.34 11.63 5.59
C LYS A 222 -18.55 11.08 4.42
N ASP A 223 -17.35 11.63 4.17
CA ASP A 223 -16.49 11.11 3.11
C ASP A 223 -16.01 9.69 3.49
N PHE A 224 -15.63 9.48 4.75
CA PHE A 224 -15.21 8.15 5.21
C PHE A 224 -16.37 7.15 5.28
N GLU A 225 -17.59 7.58 5.68
CA GLU A 225 -18.79 6.75 5.57
C GLU A 225 -19.03 6.28 4.13
N MET A 226 -18.87 7.17 3.16
CA MET A 226 -18.96 6.85 1.74
C MET A 226 -17.86 5.88 1.32
N PHE A 227 -16.61 6.08 1.75
CA PHE A 227 -15.50 5.18 1.44
C PHE A 227 -15.74 3.77 2.00
N MET A 228 -16.25 3.67 3.23
CA MET A 228 -16.61 2.40 3.87
C MET A 228 -17.72 1.64 3.13
N ALA A 229 -18.59 2.35 2.45
CA ALA A 229 -19.77 1.83 1.76
C ALA A 229 -19.57 1.66 0.24
N SER A 230 -18.42 2.04 -0.30
CA SER A 230 -18.21 2.06 -1.75
C SER A 230 -18.12 0.68 -2.39
N GLY A 231 -17.84 -0.37 -1.61
CA GLY A 231 -17.72 -1.73 -2.11
C GLY A 231 -16.58 -1.92 -3.10
N TYR A 232 -16.80 -2.78 -4.09
CA TYR A 232 -15.80 -3.12 -5.11
C TYR A 232 -16.48 -3.66 -6.36
N HIS A 233 -15.72 -3.77 -7.45
CA HIS A 233 -16.18 -4.42 -8.69
C HIS A 233 -15.40 -5.72 -8.92
N LEU A 234 -16.14 -6.81 -9.17
CA LEU A 234 -15.57 -8.02 -9.75
C LEU A 234 -15.70 -7.88 -11.26
N VAL A 235 -14.57 -7.72 -11.93
CA VAL A 235 -14.54 -7.57 -13.39
C VAL A 235 -13.80 -8.76 -13.96
N ASP A 236 -14.43 -9.41 -14.94
CA ASP A 236 -13.81 -10.47 -15.72
C ASP A 236 -12.92 -9.81 -16.78
N HIS A 237 -11.62 -9.98 -16.65
CA HIS A 237 -10.62 -9.57 -17.64
C HIS A 237 -9.56 -10.68 -17.76
N GLU A 238 -8.87 -10.73 -18.89
CA GLU A 238 -7.74 -11.64 -19.02
C GLU A 238 -6.62 -11.16 -18.09
N LYS A 239 -6.28 -12.03 -17.12
CA LYS A 239 -5.18 -11.76 -16.19
C LYS A 239 -3.87 -11.85 -16.96
N GLU A 240 -3.12 -10.75 -17.02
CA GLU A 240 -1.75 -10.77 -17.49
C GLU A 240 -0.84 -11.28 -16.38
N PHE A 241 -0.01 -12.26 -16.67
CA PHE A 241 1.00 -12.72 -15.73
C PHE A 241 2.19 -11.78 -15.76
N ILE A 242 2.35 -11.00 -14.70
CA ILE A 242 3.52 -10.14 -14.52
C ILE A 242 4.44 -10.80 -13.48
N ASP A 243 5.66 -11.15 -13.91
CA ASP A 243 6.70 -11.52 -12.95
C ASP A 243 7.25 -10.26 -12.29
N HIS A 244 6.68 -9.92 -11.14
CA HIS A 244 7.03 -8.71 -10.40
C HIS A 244 8.52 -8.65 -10.05
N GLY A 245 9.18 -9.79 -9.82
CA GLY A 245 10.60 -9.87 -9.48
C GLY A 245 11.52 -9.50 -10.63
N ASP A 246 11.12 -9.79 -11.86
CA ASP A 246 11.89 -9.47 -13.06
C ASP A 246 11.63 -8.05 -13.57
N VAL A 247 10.38 -7.59 -13.48
CA VAL A 247 9.97 -6.28 -14.01
C VAL A 247 10.27 -5.15 -13.05
N PHE A 248 9.92 -5.31 -11.77
CA PHE A 248 10.12 -4.31 -10.73
C PHE A 248 11.24 -4.72 -9.78
N GLN A 249 12.17 -3.84 -9.58
CA GLN A 249 13.32 -4.06 -8.73
C GLN A 249 13.26 -3.12 -7.53
N SER A 250 13.54 -3.67 -6.35
CA SER A 250 13.80 -2.90 -5.14
C SER A 250 15.25 -3.09 -4.74
N ARG A 251 15.96 -2.00 -4.52
CA ARG A 251 17.36 -2.03 -4.09
C ARG A 251 17.52 -1.21 -2.83
N MET A 252 17.95 -1.90 -1.78
CA MET A 252 18.33 -1.27 -0.51
C MET A 252 19.81 -0.95 -0.53
N LEU A 253 20.13 0.30 -0.30
CA LEU A 253 21.51 0.80 -0.36
C LEU A 253 21.83 1.56 0.92
N ALA A 254 23.09 1.44 1.39
CA ALA A 254 23.57 2.25 2.49
C ALA A 254 23.73 3.69 2.03
N SER A 255 23.17 4.63 2.78
CA SER A 255 23.34 6.06 2.48
C SER A 255 24.77 6.50 2.81
N ARG A 256 25.35 7.30 1.94
CA ARG A 256 26.58 8.02 2.21
C ARG A 256 26.26 9.45 2.61
N CYS A 257 27.15 10.09 3.38
CA CYS A 257 26.99 11.51 3.70
C CYS A 257 27.13 12.35 2.43
N VAL A 258 26.19 13.25 2.20
CA VAL A 258 26.15 14.16 1.05
C VAL A 258 26.09 15.59 1.56
N ASP A 259 26.67 16.55 0.83
CA ASP A 259 26.46 17.96 1.11
C ASP A 259 24.97 18.30 0.98
N GLU A 260 24.40 19.00 1.96
CA GLU A 260 22.97 19.33 1.96
C GLU A 260 22.56 20.10 0.70
N LYS A 261 23.43 20.98 0.20
CA LYS A 261 23.17 21.78 -0.99
C LYS A 261 23.06 20.92 -2.24
N ASP A 262 23.85 19.82 -2.30
CA ASP A 262 23.85 18.90 -3.44
C ASP A 262 22.72 17.86 -3.34
N LEU A 263 22.15 17.63 -2.17
CA LEU A 263 21.21 16.51 -1.92
C LEU A 263 20.01 16.54 -2.85
N ARG A 264 19.38 17.71 -3.02
CA ARG A 264 18.22 17.86 -3.92
C ARG A 264 18.57 17.64 -5.38
N GLU A 265 19.70 18.17 -5.82
CA GLU A 265 20.20 17.98 -7.21
C GLU A 265 20.47 16.51 -7.51
N ARG A 266 21.08 15.81 -6.55
CA ARG A 266 21.42 14.39 -6.70
C ARG A 266 20.18 13.49 -6.71
N ILE A 267 19.21 13.79 -5.85
CA ILE A 267 17.93 13.10 -5.87
C ILE A 267 17.25 13.33 -7.23
N GLY A 268 17.24 14.57 -7.72
CA GLY A 268 16.70 14.89 -9.05
C GLY A 268 17.42 14.14 -10.17
N ASP A 269 18.75 14.07 -10.15
CA ASP A 269 19.55 13.31 -11.12
C ASP A 269 19.22 11.81 -11.04
N LEU A 270 19.14 11.24 -9.83
CA LEU A 270 18.75 9.84 -9.63
C LEU A 270 17.38 9.52 -10.20
N MET A 271 16.40 10.41 -10.02
CA MET A 271 15.02 10.19 -10.47
C MET A 271 14.84 10.34 -11.99
N THR A 272 15.72 11.12 -12.66
CA THR A 272 15.48 11.50 -14.07
C THR A 272 16.52 10.96 -15.05
N ASN A 273 17.69 10.57 -14.57
CA ASN A 273 18.79 10.15 -15.43
C ASN A 273 18.71 8.65 -15.74
N SER A 274 18.50 8.32 -17.01
CA SER A 274 18.34 6.94 -17.50
C SER A 274 19.52 6.00 -17.22
N ARG A 275 20.72 6.52 -16.88
CA ARG A 275 21.86 5.67 -16.47
C ARG A 275 21.59 4.84 -15.23
N TYR A 276 20.64 5.27 -14.38
CA TYR A 276 20.22 4.57 -13.17
C TYR A 276 19.07 3.58 -13.40
N GLY A 277 18.53 3.53 -14.62
CA GLY A 277 17.31 2.82 -14.96
C GLY A 277 16.08 3.74 -14.86
N ILE A 278 14.90 3.15 -14.78
CA ILE A 278 13.65 3.89 -14.56
C ILE A 278 13.37 3.90 -13.07
N VAL A 279 13.82 4.96 -12.39
CA VAL A 279 13.60 5.11 -10.94
C VAL A 279 12.20 5.69 -10.70
N MET A 280 11.35 4.92 -10.03
CA MET A 280 9.97 5.28 -9.75
C MET A 280 9.77 5.81 -8.34
N ARG A 281 10.60 5.38 -7.38
CA ARG A 281 10.53 5.79 -5.98
C ARG A 281 11.89 5.75 -5.32
N LEU A 282 12.15 6.75 -4.49
CA LEU A 282 13.26 6.79 -3.54
C LEU A 282 12.69 7.06 -2.15
N LYS A 283 12.99 6.20 -1.19
CA LYS A 283 12.54 6.33 0.18
C LYS A 283 13.63 5.94 1.16
N GLY A 284 13.75 6.66 2.28
CA GLY A 284 14.71 6.30 3.32
C GLY A 284 15.28 7.50 4.06
N HIS A 285 16.46 7.28 4.64
CA HIS A 285 17.12 8.27 5.47
C HIS A 285 18.55 8.52 4.98
N ILE A 286 18.88 9.77 4.75
CA ILE A 286 20.17 10.21 4.27
C ILE A 286 20.78 11.19 5.28
N ARG A 287 22.05 11.03 5.58
CA ARG A 287 22.78 11.93 6.48
C ARG A 287 23.57 12.96 5.66
N SER A 288 23.45 14.24 6.02
CA SER A 288 24.27 15.29 5.46
C SER A 288 25.69 15.29 6.04
N LEU A 289 26.61 15.98 5.37
CA LEU A 289 27.98 16.22 5.90
C LEU A 289 27.95 17.02 7.19
N GLU A 290 26.93 17.86 7.37
CA GLU A 290 26.68 18.67 8.58
C GLU A 290 26.05 17.85 9.72
N ASN A 291 25.95 16.53 9.55
CA ASN A 291 25.40 15.58 10.51
C ASN A 291 23.87 15.75 10.79
N VAL A 292 23.14 16.34 9.84
CA VAL A 292 21.68 16.39 9.87
C VAL A 292 21.14 15.17 9.14
N TRP A 293 20.13 14.52 9.73
CA TRP A 293 19.43 13.42 9.09
C TRP A 293 18.19 13.91 8.37
N TYR A 294 17.99 13.45 7.17
CA TYR A 294 16.83 13.74 6.34
C TYR A 294 16.07 12.47 6.02
N GLU A 295 14.78 12.51 6.23
CA GLU A 295 13.84 11.58 5.61
C GLU A 295 13.64 12.01 4.15
N VAL A 296 13.82 11.07 3.26
CA VAL A 296 13.64 11.24 1.81
C VAL A 296 12.48 10.38 1.36
N ASN A 297 11.53 11.00 0.67
CA ASN A 297 10.41 10.29 0.06
C ASN A 297 10.09 10.98 -1.26
N CYS A 298 10.58 10.43 -2.35
CA CYS A 298 10.52 11.03 -3.68
C CYS A 298 9.91 10.06 -4.71
N SER A 299 9.10 10.63 -5.58
CA SER A 299 8.67 10.09 -6.87
C SER A 299 9.11 11.06 -7.97
N PRO A 300 8.99 10.73 -9.27
CA PRO A 300 9.43 11.62 -10.35
C PRO A 300 8.86 13.04 -10.26
N ASP A 301 7.61 13.18 -9.81
CA ASP A 301 6.89 14.46 -9.79
C ASP A 301 6.96 15.19 -8.47
N VAL A 302 7.14 14.47 -7.35
CA VAL A 302 7.11 15.04 -6.00
C VAL A 302 8.23 14.48 -5.15
N CYS A 303 9.01 15.38 -4.55
CA CYS A 303 10.08 15.02 -3.64
C CYS A 303 9.93 15.74 -2.29
N SER A 304 9.77 14.96 -1.24
CA SER A 304 9.81 15.42 0.14
C SER A 304 11.17 15.12 0.76
N LEU A 305 11.79 16.15 1.29
CA LEU A 305 13.04 16.09 2.04
C LEU A 305 12.82 16.84 3.36
N ARG A 306 12.79 16.12 4.49
CA ARG A 306 12.49 16.69 5.80
C ARG A 306 13.56 16.30 6.82
N PRO A 307 14.06 17.23 7.66
CA PRO A 307 14.90 16.84 8.78
C PRO A 307 14.18 15.84 9.69
N CYS A 308 14.89 14.83 10.15
CA CYS A 308 14.32 13.80 11.03
C CYS A 308 15.31 13.38 12.14
N ASN A 309 14.79 12.67 13.15
CA ASN A 309 15.60 12.15 14.26
C ASN A 309 16.01 10.68 14.06
N VAL A 310 15.57 10.06 12.97
CA VAL A 310 15.86 8.65 12.66
C VAL A 310 17.30 8.54 12.13
N ARG A 311 18.13 7.73 12.78
CA ARG A 311 19.55 7.57 12.44
C ARG A 311 19.81 6.23 11.73
N ARG A 312 19.10 5.97 10.64
CA ARG A 312 19.32 4.79 9.79
C ARG A 312 19.80 5.26 8.44
N GLY A 313 21.08 5.08 8.15
CA GLY A 313 21.69 5.43 6.87
C GLY A 313 21.36 4.45 5.76
N VAL A 314 20.07 4.26 5.46
CA VAL A 314 19.58 3.33 4.45
C VAL A 314 18.51 4.02 3.62
N PHE A 315 18.56 3.78 2.31
CA PHE A 315 17.50 4.17 1.40
C PHE A 315 17.15 3.02 0.45
N VAL A 316 15.92 3.03 0.01
CA VAL A 316 15.37 2.06 -0.94
C VAL A 316 15.05 2.78 -2.23
N VAL A 317 15.54 2.24 -3.34
CA VAL A 317 15.19 2.66 -4.70
C VAL A 317 14.30 1.59 -5.31
N ILE A 318 13.14 1.99 -5.81
CA ILE A 318 12.21 1.10 -6.51
C ILE A 318 12.09 1.60 -7.95
N GLY A 319 12.15 0.67 -8.89
CA GLY A 319 12.06 1.00 -10.31
C GLY A 319 12.24 -0.19 -11.22
N GLN A 320 12.46 0.09 -12.50
CA GLN A 320 12.66 -0.94 -13.52
C GLN A 320 14.05 -0.79 -14.15
N GLN A 321 14.65 -1.92 -14.50
CA GLN A 321 15.98 -1.97 -15.12
C GLN A 321 17.02 -1.17 -14.32
N LEU A 322 16.96 -1.23 -12.98
CA LEU A 322 17.84 -0.47 -12.10
C LEU A 322 19.30 -0.85 -12.27
N ASN A 323 20.14 0.14 -12.51
CA ASN A 323 21.59 -0.03 -12.50
C ASN A 323 22.13 0.14 -11.07
N GLU A 324 22.08 -0.94 -10.28
CA GLU A 324 22.49 -0.94 -8.87
C GLU A 324 23.90 -0.40 -8.66
N LYS A 325 24.84 -0.77 -9.55
CA LYS A 325 26.21 -0.31 -9.46
C LYS A 325 26.32 1.20 -9.63
N ALA A 326 25.66 1.75 -10.64
CA ALA A 326 25.66 3.20 -10.87
C ALA A 326 24.97 3.94 -9.69
N ILE A 327 23.86 3.41 -9.17
CA ILE A 327 23.16 4.00 -8.03
C ILE A 327 24.07 3.98 -6.79
N ALA A 328 24.69 2.83 -6.47
CA ALA A 328 25.53 2.68 -5.29
C ALA A 328 26.84 3.49 -5.35
N GLU A 329 27.44 3.58 -6.52
CA GLU A 329 28.75 4.19 -6.70
C GLU A 329 28.70 5.69 -7.03
N GLU A 330 27.62 6.18 -7.65
CA GLU A 330 27.58 7.52 -8.23
C GLU A 330 26.50 8.43 -7.63
N ALA A 331 25.33 7.90 -7.31
CA ALA A 331 24.18 8.74 -6.95
C ALA A 331 24.42 9.61 -5.70
N PHE A 332 25.12 9.07 -4.69
CA PHE A 332 25.37 9.76 -3.42
C PHE A 332 26.86 9.82 -3.04
N ILE A 333 27.75 9.92 -4.02
CA ILE A 333 29.17 10.18 -3.79
C ILE A 333 29.41 11.69 -3.78
N PRO A 334 30.18 12.25 -2.82
CA PRO A 334 30.59 13.64 -2.88
C PRO A 334 31.35 13.90 -4.19
N ARG A 335 30.92 14.88 -4.98
CA ARG A 335 31.70 15.30 -6.16
C ARG A 335 33.07 15.74 -5.64
N LYS A 336 34.14 15.17 -6.18
CA LYS A 336 35.48 15.72 -5.97
C LYS A 336 35.44 17.14 -6.52
N THR A 337 35.58 18.12 -5.65
CA THR A 337 35.79 19.51 -6.06
C THR A 337 37.00 19.50 -6.97
N VAL A 338 36.78 19.70 -8.27
CA VAL A 338 37.91 19.99 -9.21
C VAL A 338 38.40 21.34 -8.80
N GLN A 339 39.56 21.36 -8.14
CA GLN A 339 40.32 22.59 -7.88
C GLN A 339 40.88 23.15 -9.18
#